data_fcd0e8cf545559463a6a03862d92ab9e
#
_entry.id   fcd0e8cf545559463a6a03862d92ab9e
#
_cell.length_a   1.000
_cell.length_b   1.000
_cell.length_c   1.000
_cell.angle_alpha   90.00
_cell.angle_beta   90.00
_cell.angle_gamma   90.00
#
_symmetry.space_group_name_H-M   'P 1'
#
loop_
_entity.id
_entity.type
_entity.pdbx_description
1 polymer ?
#
loop_
_entity_poly.entity_id
_entity_poly.type
_entity_poly.pdbx_seq_one_letter_code
_entity_poly.pdbx_strand_id
1 'polypeptide(L)'
;MSNPPTSAQDESRPAPPHFNEELLDVHADYTYSNGWRYEYWMKSHNRIVYAIHGGPMAGRRNFQECHCQRIRKNLWQISWLEETNTVVSMVLDIDEKRITTFMSFSHGHWARNDEAKGYKRDEGKLDKWRELSVDTPQAWERTQLPEQATIDKIYHGRGDLEDIDMSWPTL
;
A
#
# COMPACT_ATOMS: atom_id res chain seq x y z
N MET A 1 -20.22 -16.04 -18.35
CA MET A 1 -20.03 -15.11 -17.23
C MET A 1 -18.96 -14.13 -17.67
N SER A 2 -19.31 -12.87 -17.91
CA SER A 2 -18.35 -11.84 -18.24
C SER A 2 -17.45 -11.60 -17.00
N ASN A 3 -16.14 -11.66 -17.19
CA ASN A 3 -15.20 -11.21 -16.15
C ASN A 3 -15.63 -9.81 -15.70
N PRO A 4 -15.62 -9.52 -14.38
CA PRO A 4 -15.77 -8.15 -13.95
C PRO A 4 -14.65 -7.34 -14.62
N PRO A 5 -14.91 -6.09 -15.02
CA PRO A 5 -13.89 -5.27 -15.62
C PRO A 5 -12.69 -5.24 -14.66
N THR A 6 -11.54 -5.65 -15.17
CA THR A 6 -10.26 -5.30 -14.56
C THR A 6 -10.37 -3.82 -14.25
N SER A 7 -10.17 -3.41 -13.01
CA SER A 7 -10.30 -2.01 -12.61
C SER A 7 -9.48 -1.15 -13.58
N ALA A 8 -10.14 -0.64 -14.60
CA ALA A 8 -9.56 0.46 -15.36
C ALA A 8 -9.24 1.51 -14.31
N GLN A 9 -7.97 1.91 -14.24
CA GLN A 9 -7.50 2.93 -13.33
C GLN A 9 -8.46 4.11 -13.43
N ASP A 10 -9.33 4.25 -12.45
CA ASP A 10 -10.36 5.30 -12.49
C ASP A 10 -9.73 6.63 -12.07
N GLU A 11 -8.90 7.18 -12.99
CA GLU A 11 -8.31 8.51 -12.81
C GLU A 11 -9.39 9.61 -12.79
N SER A 12 -10.60 9.30 -13.26
CA SER A 12 -11.74 10.23 -13.27
C SER A 12 -12.44 10.34 -11.91
N ARG A 13 -12.14 9.44 -10.96
CA ARG A 13 -12.74 9.49 -9.64
C ARG A 13 -12.33 10.78 -8.92
N PRO A 14 -13.28 11.61 -8.46
CA PRO A 14 -12.95 12.86 -7.78
C PRO A 14 -12.26 12.58 -6.43
N ALA A 15 -11.38 13.49 -6.04
CA ALA A 15 -10.79 13.43 -4.70
C ALA A 15 -11.89 13.54 -3.62
N PRO A 16 -11.81 12.79 -2.53
CA PRO A 16 -12.73 12.93 -1.41
C PRO A 16 -12.66 14.35 -0.83
N PRO A 17 -13.75 14.86 -0.24
CA PRO A 17 -13.74 16.15 0.45
C PRO A 17 -12.60 16.23 1.49
N HIS A 18 -11.93 17.38 1.55
CA HIS A 18 -10.79 17.66 2.44
C HIS A 18 -9.50 16.85 2.17
N PHE A 19 -9.46 16.05 1.12
CA PHE A 19 -8.25 15.29 0.79
C PHE A 19 -7.04 16.21 0.58
N ASN A 20 -7.21 17.28 -0.19
CA ASN A 20 -6.11 18.17 -0.53
C ASN A 20 -5.54 18.91 0.67
N GLU A 21 -6.37 19.22 1.66
CA GLU A 21 -5.96 19.94 2.86
C GLU A 21 -5.31 19.01 3.91
N GLU A 22 -5.75 17.75 3.97
CA GLU A 22 -5.39 16.87 5.07
C GLU A 22 -4.44 15.73 4.66
N LEU A 23 -4.47 15.26 3.40
CA LEU A 23 -3.79 14.03 3.02
C LEU A 23 -2.90 14.15 1.78
N LEU A 24 -3.16 15.12 0.87
CA LEU A 24 -2.33 15.28 -0.32
C LEU A 24 -0.89 15.57 0.07
N ASP A 25 0.04 14.85 -0.59
CA ASP A 25 1.48 14.99 -0.40
C ASP A 25 1.99 14.62 1.01
N VAL A 26 1.14 14.02 1.85
CA VAL A 26 1.56 13.54 3.17
C VAL A 26 2.49 12.35 3.02
N HIS A 27 3.64 12.45 3.69
CA HIS A 27 4.62 11.38 3.87
C HIS A 27 4.67 10.98 5.35
N ALA A 28 4.62 9.69 5.63
CA ALA A 28 4.76 9.15 6.96
C ALA A 28 5.82 8.05 7.02
N ASP A 29 6.79 8.22 7.91
CA ASP A 29 7.67 7.15 8.38
C ASP A 29 7.04 6.58 9.65
N TYR A 30 6.92 5.27 9.75
CA TYR A 30 6.28 4.64 10.90
C TYR A 30 6.86 3.27 11.23
N THR A 31 6.76 2.93 12.52
CA THR A 31 7.25 1.66 13.06
C THR A 31 6.12 0.91 13.73
N TYR A 32 5.86 -0.31 13.25
CA TYR A 32 4.91 -1.23 13.87
C TYR A 32 5.36 -1.70 15.25
N SER A 33 4.44 -2.14 16.08
CA SER A 33 4.74 -2.64 17.43
C SER A 33 5.69 -3.85 17.45
N ASN A 34 5.76 -4.61 16.34
CA ASN A 34 6.73 -5.69 16.13
C ASN A 34 8.12 -5.20 15.66
N GLY A 35 8.34 -3.90 15.52
CA GLY A 35 9.60 -3.29 15.10
C GLY A 35 9.79 -3.13 13.59
N TRP A 36 8.82 -3.51 12.78
CA TRP A 36 8.91 -3.35 11.32
C TRP A 36 8.73 -1.90 10.93
N ARG A 37 9.68 -1.34 10.18
CA ARG A 37 9.66 0.04 9.75
C ARG A 37 9.23 0.17 8.30
N TYR A 38 8.26 1.03 8.05
CA TYR A 38 7.69 1.31 6.74
C TYR A 38 7.62 2.82 6.51
N GLU A 39 7.51 3.22 5.26
CA GLU A 39 7.18 4.58 4.87
C GLU A 39 6.21 4.59 3.70
N TYR A 40 5.40 5.63 3.60
CA TYR A 40 4.58 5.89 2.44
C TYR A 40 4.45 7.39 2.15
N TRP A 41 4.12 7.68 0.90
CA TRP A 41 3.80 9.01 0.40
C TRP A 41 2.48 8.97 -0.39
N MET A 42 1.55 9.89 -0.04
CA MET A 42 0.29 10.06 -0.75
C MET A 42 0.49 11.00 -1.93
N LYS A 43 0.86 10.44 -3.08
CA LYS A 43 1.08 11.21 -4.32
C LYS A 43 -0.20 11.89 -4.80
N SER A 44 -1.34 11.19 -4.69
CA SER A 44 -2.66 11.70 -5.07
C SER A 44 -3.76 10.96 -4.31
N HIS A 45 -5.02 11.36 -4.51
CA HIS A 45 -6.18 10.70 -3.87
C HIS A 45 -6.36 9.23 -4.28
N ASN A 46 -5.71 8.79 -5.34
CA ASN A 46 -5.79 7.42 -5.84
C ASN A 46 -4.42 6.77 -6.08
N ARG A 47 -3.34 7.34 -5.57
CA ARG A 47 -1.98 6.76 -5.68
C ARG A 47 -1.22 6.89 -4.38
N ILE A 48 -0.82 5.75 -3.85
CA ILE A 48 0.11 5.62 -2.72
C ILE A 48 1.43 5.03 -3.22
N VAL A 49 2.54 5.59 -2.76
CA VAL A 49 3.90 5.08 -3.00
C VAL A 49 4.48 4.69 -1.66
N TYR A 50 5.15 3.54 -1.55
CA TYR A 50 5.68 3.08 -0.28
C TYR A 50 6.97 2.27 -0.41
N ALA A 51 7.71 2.23 0.69
CA ALA A 51 8.89 1.39 0.87
C ALA A 51 8.87 0.69 2.24
N ILE A 52 9.41 -0.52 2.27
CA ILE A 52 9.46 -1.36 3.45
C ILE A 52 10.92 -1.54 3.85
N HIS A 53 11.26 -1.15 5.08
CA HIS A 53 12.62 -1.15 5.61
C HIS A 53 12.87 -2.22 6.68
N GLY A 54 11.82 -2.85 7.18
CA GLY A 54 11.91 -3.87 8.22
C GLY A 54 10.92 -5.01 8.04
N GLY A 55 11.17 -6.14 8.72
CA GLY A 55 10.34 -7.32 8.64
C GLY A 55 10.56 -8.19 7.40
N PRO A 56 9.69 -9.20 7.17
CA PRO A 56 9.85 -10.17 6.08
C PRO A 56 9.86 -9.55 4.68
N MET A 57 9.18 -8.40 4.51
CA MET A 57 9.08 -7.70 3.23
C MET A 57 10.11 -6.59 3.04
N ALA A 58 11.11 -6.47 3.93
CA ALA A 58 12.15 -5.45 3.84
C ALA A 58 12.84 -5.45 2.47
N GLY A 59 12.99 -4.26 1.89
CA GLY A 59 13.54 -4.07 0.54
C GLY A 59 12.47 -4.04 -0.58
N ARG A 60 11.17 -4.20 -0.24
CA ARG A 60 10.09 -3.99 -1.22
C ARG A 60 9.79 -2.51 -1.37
N ARG A 61 9.72 -2.05 -2.62
CA ARG A 61 9.28 -0.69 -3.01
C ARG A 61 8.17 -0.82 -4.03
N ASN A 62 7.08 -0.11 -3.83
CA ASN A 62 5.90 -0.28 -4.64
C ASN A 62 5.06 0.99 -4.70
N PHE A 63 4.08 0.99 -5.58
CA PHE A 63 3.01 1.98 -5.67
C PHE A 63 1.72 1.28 -6.08
N GLN A 64 0.59 1.79 -5.60
CA GLN A 64 -0.71 1.20 -5.87
C GLN A 64 -1.77 2.26 -6.11
N GLU A 65 -2.81 1.88 -6.87
CA GLU A 65 -4.07 2.57 -6.77
C GLU A 65 -4.63 2.36 -5.35
N CYS A 66 -5.08 3.42 -4.71
CA CYS A 66 -5.65 3.37 -3.38
C CYS A 66 -7.00 4.07 -3.30
N HIS A 67 -7.75 3.73 -2.26
CA HIS A 67 -9.03 4.31 -1.92
C HIS A 67 -8.91 5.01 -0.59
N CYS A 68 -9.17 6.33 -0.57
CA CYS A 68 -9.12 7.16 0.63
C CYS A 68 -10.54 7.49 1.07
N GLN A 69 -10.87 7.20 2.33
CA GLN A 69 -12.16 7.49 2.94
C GLN A 69 -11.93 8.28 4.23
N ARG A 70 -12.49 9.50 4.28
CA ARG A 70 -12.38 10.33 5.47
C ARG A 70 -13.33 9.85 6.56
N ILE A 71 -12.82 9.53 7.74
CA ILE A 71 -13.62 9.17 8.90
C ILE A 71 -14.01 10.43 9.69
N ARG A 72 -13.04 11.29 9.95
CA ARG A 72 -13.15 12.64 10.52
C ARG A 72 -11.94 13.47 10.14
N LYS A 73 -11.87 14.71 10.60
CA LYS A 73 -10.68 15.55 10.42
C LYS A 73 -9.43 14.80 10.89
N ASN A 74 -8.40 14.78 10.05
CA ASN A 74 -7.11 14.14 10.28
C ASN A 74 -7.17 12.63 10.58
N LEU A 75 -8.31 11.96 10.27
CA LEU A 75 -8.46 10.51 10.42
C LEU A 75 -9.01 9.91 9.13
N TRP A 76 -8.23 9.04 8.51
CA TRP A 76 -8.51 8.49 7.20
C TRP A 76 -8.36 6.97 7.17
N GLN A 77 -9.24 6.30 6.43
CA GLN A 77 -9.01 4.92 5.98
C GLN A 77 -8.44 4.96 4.57
N ILE A 78 -7.33 4.24 4.36
CA ILE A 78 -6.62 4.11 3.10
C ILE A 78 -6.49 2.62 2.80
N SER A 79 -7.02 2.17 1.67
CA SER A 79 -7.05 0.74 1.33
C SER A 79 -6.59 0.52 -0.11
N TRP A 80 -5.89 -0.60 -0.35
CA TRP A 80 -5.45 -0.98 -1.69
C TRP A 80 -5.31 -2.49 -1.83
N LEU A 81 -5.28 -2.93 -3.09
CA LEU A 81 -4.95 -4.28 -3.51
C LEU A 81 -3.60 -4.26 -4.21
N GLU A 82 -2.77 -5.24 -3.94
CA GLU A 82 -1.47 -5.40 -4.60
C GLU A 82 -1.52 -6.47 -5.69
N GLU A 83 -0.62 -6.36 -6.66
CA GLU A 83 -0.41 -7.34 -7.74
C GLU A 83 -0.08 -8.74 -7.23
N THR A 84 0.39 -8.87 -6.01
CA THR A 84 0.59 -10.14 -5.29
C THR A 84 -0.69 -10.70 -4.68
N ASN A 85 -1.85 -10.07 -4.95
CA ASN A 85 -3.14 -10.37 -4.31
C ASN A 85 -3.13 -10.17 -2.78
N THR A 86 -2.33 -9.24 -2.30
CA THR A 86 -2.33 -8.81 -0.90
C THR A 86 -3.27 -7.62 -0.74
N VAL A 87 -4.15 -7.69 0.24
CA VAL A 87 -5.06 -6.61 0.60
C VAL A 87 -4.51 -5.87 1.81
N VAL A 88 -4.49 -4.55 1.73
CA VAL A 88 -4.11 -3.68 2.85
C VAL A 88 -5.25 -2.70 3.12
N SER A 89 -5.62 -2.59 4.38
CA SER A 89 -6.51 -1.55 4.88
C SER A 89 -5.87 -0.89 6.08
N MET A 90 -5.63 0.41 5.98
CA MET A 90 -4.91 1.21 6.96
C MET A 90 -5.79 2.36 7.43
N VAL A 91 -5.87 2.55 8.74
CA VAL A 91 -6.42 3.76 9.35
C VAL A 91 -5.26 4.63 9.82
N LEU A 92 -5.18 5.83 9.26
CA LEU A 92 -4.20 6.85 9.58
C LEU A 92 -4.84 7.88 10.52
N ASP A 93 -4.36 7.99 11.74
CA ASP A 93 -4.68 9.05 12.68
C ASP A 93 -3.49 10.02 12.78
N ILE A 94 -3.62 11.17 12.11
CA ILE A 94 -2.57 12.18 12.06
C ILE A 94 -2.41 12.87 13.41
N ASP A 95 -3.52 13.11 14.11
CA ASP A 95 -3.51 13.81 15.39
C ASP A 95 -2.84 12.96 16.49
N GLU A 96 -3.17 11.66 16.54
CA GLU A 96 -2.61 10.72 17.50
C GLU A 96 -1.29 10.10 17.05
N LYS A 97 -0.81 10.42 15.84
CA LYS A 97 0.39 9.83 15.23
C LYS A 97 0.38 8.30 15.25
N ARG A 98 -0.73 7.73 14.84
CA ARG A 98 -0.97 6.30 14.89
C ARG A 98 -1.47 5.76 13.55
N ILE A 99 -1.02 4.56 13.24
CA ILE A 99 -1.55 3.74 12.15
C ILE A 99 -2.12 2.45 12.73
N THR A 100 -3.31 2.09 12.27
CA THR A 100 -3.94 0.80 12.56
C THR A 100 -4.16 0.10 11.23
N THR A 101 -3.54 -1.06 11.03
CA THR A 101 -3.54 -1.75 9.75
C THR A 101 -4.10 -3.16 9.88
N PHE A 102 -4.86 -3.56 8.88
CA PHE A 102 -5.14 -4.96 8.60
C PHE A 102 -4.55 -5.31 7.23
N MET A 103 -3.63 -6.27 7.22
CA MET A 103 -3.00 -6.78 6.00
C MET A 103 -3.38 -8.25 5.82
N SER A 104 -3.82 -8.61 4.62
CA SER A 104 -4.13 -9.99 4.25
C SER A 104 -3.24 -10.39 3.08
N PHE A 105 -2.14 -11.06 3.38
CA PHE A 105 -1.18 -11.54 2.39
C PHE A 105 -1.70 -12.80 1.71
N SER A 106 -1.55 -12.89 0.38
CA SER A 106 -1.70 -14.17 -0.32
C SER A 106 -0.65 -15.18 0.15
N HIS A 107 -0.95 -16.48 -0.01
CA HIS A 107 0.00 -17.54 0.35
C HIS A 107 1.35 -17.33 -0.33
N GLY A 108 1.37 -17.14 -1.66
CA GLY A 108 2.61 -16.99 -2.41
C GLY A 108 3.42 -15.77 -1.98
N HIS A 109 2.77 -14.63 -1.72
CA HIS A 109 3.47 -13.45 -1.23
C HIS A 109 4.15 -13.70 0.13
N TRP A 110 3.47 -14.36 1.05
CA TRP A 110 4.01 -14.62 2.39
C TRP A 110 5.08 -15.72 2.38
N ALA A 111 4.79 -16.86 1.75
CA ALA A 111 5.69 -18.01 1.75
C ALA A 111 6.96 -17.76 0.92
N ARG A 112 6.87 -16.95 -0.12
CA ARG A 112 7.98 -16.62 -1.05
C ARG A 112 8.32 -15.14 -0.99
N ASN A 113 8.35 -14.56 0.22
CA ASN A 113 8.50 -13.11 0.43
C ASN A 113 9.80 -12.53 -0.16
N ASP A 114 10.88 -13.29 -0.25
CA ASP A 114 12.12 -12.84 -0.89
C ASP A 114 11.93 -12.51 -2.39
N GLU A 115 11.04 -13.22 -3.07
CA GLU A 115 10.71 -12.94 -4.48
C GLU A 115 9.82 -11.69 -4.63
N ALA A 116 9.11 -11.30 -3.58
CA ALA A 116 8.29 -10.09 -3.55
C ALA A 116 9.08 -8.81 -3.23
N LYS A 117 10.38 -8.91 -2.94
CA LYS A 117 11.28 -7.77 -2.68
C LYS A 117 11.72 -7.09 -3.97
N GLY A 118 12.28 -5.90 -3.86
CA GLY A 118 12.72 -5.08 -4.99
C GLY A 118 11.67 -4.03 -5.37
N TYR A 119 11.81 -3.49 -6.56
CA TYR A 119 10.93 -2.44 -7.06
C TYR A 119 10.05 -2.96 -8.20
N LYS A 120 8.77 -2.59 -8.21
CA LYS A 120 7.80 -3.00 -9.24
C LYS A 120 8.31 -2.79 -10.67
N ARG A 121 9.08 -1.72 -10.90
CA ARG A 121 9.59 -1.34 -12.22
C ARG A 121 10.88 -2.05 -12.62
N ASP A 122 11.50 -2.83 -11.74
CA ASP A 122 12.64 -3.66 -12.11
C ASP A 122 12.19 -4.74 -13.09
N GLU A 123 13.08 -5.09 -14.02
CA GLU A 123 12.78 -6.07 -15.07
C GLU A 123 12.25 -7.38 -14.50
N GLY A 124 11.13 -7.85 -15.01
CA GLY A 124 10.47 -9.11 -14.61
C GLY A 124 9.80 -9.10 -13.25
N LYS A 125 9.92 -8.04 -12.45
CA LYS A 125 9.34 -8.02 -11.09
C LYS A 125 7.83 -8.04 -11.08
N LEU A 126 7.19 -7.25 -11.92
CA LEU A 126 5.73 -7.20 -11.98
C LEU A 126 5.12 -8.56 -12.35
N ASP A 127 5.70 -9.24 -13.33
CA ASP A 127 5.23 -10.57 -13.75
C ASP A 127 5.47 -11.60 -12.65
N LYS A 128 6.63 -11.55 -11.99
CA LYS A 128 6.92 -12.41 -10.84
C LYS A 128 5.93 -12.18 -9.69
N TRP A 129 5.58 -10.95 -9.38
CA TRP A 129 4.63 -10.65 -8.31
C TRP A 129 3.21 -11.12 -8.64
N ARG A 130 2.82 -11.05 -9.92
CA ARG A 130 1.56 -11.64 -10.41
C ARG A 130 1.55 -13.16 -10.31
N GLU A 131 2.69 -13.83 -10.56
CA GLU A 131 2.82 -15.28 -10.32
C GLU A 131 2.59 -15.62 -8.84
N LEU A 132 3.11 -14.81 -7.91
CA LEU A 132 2.89 -15.03 -6.47
C LEU A 132 1.40 -14.92 -6.09
N SER A 133 0.62 -14.14 -6.81
CA SER A 133 -0.80 -13.92 -6.53
C SER A 133 -1.66 -15.18 -6.70
N VAL A 134 -1.22 -16.10 -7.56
CA VAL A 134 -1.92 -17.36 -7.88
C VAL A 134 -1.24 -18.58 -7.26
N ASP A 135 -0.09 -18.40 -6.62
CA ASP A 135 0.60 -19.46 -5.89
C ASP A 135 -0.09 -19.67 -4.52
N THR A 136 -1.15 -20.46 -4.55
CA THR A 136 -1.91 -20.79 -3.35
C THR A 136 -2.54 -22.16 -3.47
N PRO A 137 -2.34 -23.07 -2.46
CA PRO A 137 -2.99 -24.37 -2.44
C PRO A 137 -4.52 -24.23 -2.33
N GLN A 138 -4.98 -23.22 -1.59
CA GLN A 138 -6.39 -22.92 -1.38
C GLN A 138 -6.61 -21.41 -1.48
N ALA A 139 -7.65 -21.00 -2.19
CA ALA A 139 -7.95 -19.57 -2.40
C ALA A 139 -8.15 -18.78 -1.10
N TRP A 140 -8.53 -19.42 -0.01
CA TRP A 140 -8.74 -18.82 1.32
C TRP A 140 -7.49 -18.82 2.20
N GLU A 141 -6.40 -19.51 1.83
CA GLU A 141 -5.16 -19.50 2.60
C GLU A 141 -4.49 -18.14 2.52
N ARG A 142 -4.48 -17.44 3.64
CA ARG A 142 -3.90 -16.10 3.77
C ARG A 142 -3.23 -15.92 5.12
N THR A 143 -2.16 -15.17 5.14
CA THR A 143 -1.57 -14.68 6.40
C THR A 143 -2.18 -13.33 6.72
N GLN A 144 -2.80 -13.23 7.88
CA GLN A 144 -3.47 -12.01 8.35
C GLN A 144 -2.64 -11.35 9.45
N LEU A 145 -2.35 -10.07 9.27
CA LEU A 145 -1.60 -9.27 10.23
C LEU A 145 -2.42 -8.04 10.64
N PRO A 146 -3.11 -8.09 11.78
CA PRO A 146 -3.67 -6.91 12.43
C PRO A 146 -2.56 -6.25 13.27
N GLU A 147 -2.05 -5.11 12.82
CA GLU A 147 -0.90 -4.44 13.45
C GLU A 147 -1.18 -2.96 13.71
N GLN A 148 -0.54 -2.42 14.72
CA GLN A 148 -0.53 -0.98 14.99
C GLN A 148 0.89 -0.44 14.93
N ALA A 149 1.02 0.80 14.45
CA ALA A 149 2.29 1.50 14.34
C ALA A 149 2.22 2.90 14.95
N THR A 150 3.36 3.36 15.39
CA THR A 150 3.59 4.77 15.75
C THR A 150 4.20 5.49 14.55
N ILE A 151 3.68 6.67 14.24
CA ILE A 151 4.27 7.54 13.21
C ILE A 151 5.47 8.25 13.81
N ASP A 152 6.65 7.92 13.31
CA ASP A 152 7.92 8.49 13.75
C ASP A 152 8.15 9.89 13.18
N LYS A 153 7.77 10.07 11.89
CA LYS A 153 7.79 11.35 11.19
C LYS A 153 6.58 11.48 10.30
N ILE A 154 6.04 12.68 10.19
CA ILE A 154 5.02 13.05 9.22
C ILE A 154 5.36 14.43 8.65
N TYR A 155 5.34 14.55 7.34
CA TYR A 155 5.66 15.79 6.62
C TYR A 155 5.02 15.78 5.22
N HIS A 156 5.14 16.88 4.49
CA HIS A 156 4.73 16.96 3.09
C HIS A 156 5.95 16.76 2.17
N GLY A 157 5.74 16.05 1.08
CA GLY A 157 6.76 15.78 0.08
C GLY A 157 7.13 14.31 -0.04
N ARG A 158 7.69 13.99 -1.17
CA ARG A 158 8.05 12.64 -1.58
C ARG A 158 9.14 12.00 -0.71
N GLY A 159 10.00 12.80 -0.09
CA GLY A 159 11.21 12.28 0.55
C GLY A 159 12.13 11.58 -0.46
N ASP A 160 12.67 10.44 -0.04
CA ASP A 160 13.52 9.59 -0.88
C ASP A 160 12.74 8.57 -1.71
N LEU A 161 11.41 8.53 -1.58
CA LEU A 161 10.56 7.67 -2.40
C LEU A 161 10.61 8.11 -3.86
N GLU A 162 10.48 7.15 -4.75
CA GLU A 162 10.54 7.38 -6.18
C GLU A 162 9.28 8.06 -6.68
N ASP A 163 9.41 9.06 -7.55
CA ASP A 163 8.25 9.62 -8.23
C ASP A 163 7.74 8.63 -9.27
N ILE A 164 6.45 8.57 -9.43
CA ILE A 164 5.78 7.66 -10.35
C ILE A 164 4.99 8.43 -11.41
N ASP A 165 4.93 7.87 -12.61
CA ASP A 165 4.01 8.32 -13.62
C ASP A 165 2.60 7.75 -13.34
N MET A 166 1.59 8.62 -13.39
CA MET A 166 0.20 8.23 -13.12
C MET A 166 -0.35 7.23 -14.14
N SER A 167 0.24 7.15 -15.33
CA SER A 167 -0.14 6.19 -16.38
C SER A 167 0.42 4.76 -16.14
N TRP A 168 1.33 4.59 -15.19
CA TRP A 168 1.90 3.27 -14.93
C TRP A 168 0.88 2.32 -14.29
N PRO A 169 0.84 1.06 -14.72
CA PRO A 169 -0.11 0.08 -14.19
C PRO A 169 0.16 -0.20 -12.71
N THR A 170 -0.93 -0.35 -11.95
CA THR A 170 -0.88 -0.63 -10.51
C THR A 170 -1.09 -2.11 -10.18
N LEU A 171 -1.81 -2.86 -11.01
CA LEU A 171 -2.06 -4.30 -10.86
C LEU A 171 -1.58 -5.11 -12.05
#